data_0d6fe2fc7bce947833d2f39e10c76171
#
_entry.id   0d6fe2fc7bce947833d2f39e10c76171
#
_cell.length_a   1.000
_cell.length_b   1.000
_cell.length_c   1.000
_cell.angle_alpha   90.00
_cell.angle_beta   90.00
_cell.angle_gamma   90.00
#
_symmetry.space_group_name_H-M   'P 1'
#
loop_
_entity.id
_entity.type
_entity.pdbx_description
1 polymer ?
#
loop_
_entity_poly.entity_id
_entity_poly.type
_entity_poly.pdbx_seq_one_letter_code
_entity_poly.pdbx_strand_id
1 'polypeptide(L)'
;MNAPIEPTLLQPATTTREARARRQAEVVAALAPLVPAHALLWQPEDTVPYDCDGLTAYRQMPLVVALPETEAQVAAVLKACHRLAVPVVARGAGTGLSGGALPHELGVTLSLAKFNHIVKIDPVSRTAVVQAGVRNAAISEAASPHGLYYAPDPSSKIACTIGGNVAENSGGMHCLKYGLTVHNVLRVRGFTVEGEPVEFGSEALDAPGLDLLSAVIGSEGMLAVTLEVTVKLVPKPQLARAILASFDDVQKAGHAVAALIGAGIIPAGLEMMDKPMTAAVEDFVRAGYDLEAAAILICESDGTPEEVEEEIGRMVAVMEQAGATRFSISRDEAERLKFWSGRMNAFPASGRISPDYMCMDSTIPRKKLAEILMRIGEMEIKYGLRCCNVFHAGDGNLHPLILFDANDPDQLHRCELFGADILETSVMLGGTVTGEHGVGVEKLSSMCVQFTPAEREQMFGLKRAFDPRGLLNPGKVIPTLSRCAEYGKMHVKKGLLPFAHLPRF
;
A
#
# COMPACT_ATOMS: atom_id res chain seq x y z
N MET A 1 33.03 -10.28 -25.82
CA MET A 1 32.79 -8.84 -25.74
C MET A 1 31.42 -8.62 -26.40
N ASN A 2 30.35 -8.69 -25.58
CA ASN A 2 29.00 -8.38 -26.06
C ASN A 2 28.83 -6.86 -25.89
N ALA A 3 28.43 -6.20 -26.99
CA ALA A 3 28.07 -4.78 -26.95
C ALA A 3 26.96 -4.55 -25.92
N PRO A 4 26.99 -3.44 -25.17
CA PRO A 4 25.91 -3.11 -24.28
C PRO A 4 24.62 -2.95 -25.08
N ILE A 5 23.60 -3.72 -24.76
CA ILE A 5 22.25 -3.52 -25.27
C ILE A 5 21.76 -2.24 -24.58
N GLU A 6 21.73 -1.12 -25.33
CA GLU A 6 21.09 0.09 -24.86
C GLU A 6 19.61 -0.23 -24.59
N PRO A 7 19.09 0.06 -23.41
CA PRO A 7 17.67 -0.10 -23.15
C PRO A 7 16.92 0.89 -24.03
N THR A 8 16.18 0.38 -24.99
CA THR A 8 15.24 1.18 -25.79
C THR A 8 14.07 1.54 -24.88
N LEU A 9 14.28 2.49 -23.96
CA LEU A 9 13.22 3.09 -23.18
C LEU A 9 12.33 3.87 -24.15
N LEU A 10 11.10 3.42 -24.27
CA LEU A 10 10.07 4.09 -25.07
C LEU A 10 9.95 5.54 -24.57
N GLN A 11 10.42 6.48 -25.38
CA GLN A 11 10.15 7.90 -25.14
C GLN A 11 8.62 8.10 -25.17
N PRO A 12 8.05 8.95 -24.32
CA PRO A 12 6.74 9.50 -24.53
C PRO A 12 6.82 10.52 -25.67
N ALA A 13 6.94 10.04 -26.89
CA ALA A 13 6.47 10.83 -28.00
C ALA A 13 4.96 10.94 -27.78
N THR A 14 4.40 12.14 -27.84
CA THR A 14 2.96 12.38 -27.95
C THR A 14 2.43 11.46 -29.05
N THR A 15 2.00 10.26 -28.65
CA THR A 15 1.60 9.20 -29.58
C THR A 15 0.32 9.71 -30.23
N THR A 16 0.37 9.96 -31.55
CA THR A 16 -0.83 10.43 -32.22
C THR A 16 -1.95 9.41 -32.06
N ARG A 17 -3.19 9.87 -32.04
CA ARG A 17 -4.38 9.01 -31.91
C ARG A 17 -4.34 7.84 -32.91
N GLU A 18 -3.85 8.08 -34.12
CA GLU A 18 -3.69 7.06 -35.17
C GLU A 18 -2.60 6.05 -34.84
N ALA A 19 -1.46 6.49 -34.31
CA ALA A 19 -0.37 5.59 -33.92
C ALA A 19 -0.81 4.69 -32.75
N ARG A 20 -1.52 5.25 -31.76
CA ARG A 20 -2.11 4.50 -30.66
C ARG A 20 -3.14 3.47 -31.15
N ALA A 21 -4.02 3.85 -32.06
CA ALA A 21 -5.02 2.95 -32.65
C ALA A 21 -4.37 1.78 -33.42
N ARG A 22 -3.33 2.06 -34.22
CA ARG A 22 -2.56 1.00 -34.93
C ARG A 22 -1.90 0.05 -33.94
N ARG A 23 -1.28 0.58 -32.87
CA ARG A 23 -0.64 -0.23 -31.84
C ARG A 23 -1.67 -1.09 -31.11
N GLN A 24 -2.85 -0.54 -30.79
CA GLN A 24 -3.95 -1.28 -30.19
C GLN A 24 -4.39 -2.45 -31.08
N ALA A 25 -4.62 -2.19 -32.38
CA ALA A 25 -5.01 -3.24 -33.32
C ALA A 25 -3.99 -4.38 -33.40
N GLU A 26 -2.69 -4.04 -33.43
CA GLU A 26 -1.59 -5.02 -33.41
C GLU A 26 -1.62 -5.89 -32.14
N VAL A 27 -1.75 -5.26 -30.97
CA VAL A 27 -1.79 -5.96 -29.67
C VAL A 27 -3.03 -6.84 -29.56
N VAL A 28 -4.21 -6.31 -29.93
CA VAL A 28 -5.46 -7.09 -29.93
C VAL A 28 -5.35 -8.30 -30.83
N ALA A 29 -4.84 -8.14 -32.06
CA ALA A 29 -4.67 -9.26 -32.99
C ALA A 29 -3.71 -10.34 -32.45
N ALA A 30 -2.67 -9.94 -31.71
CA ALA A 30 -1.73 -10.87 -31.10
C ALA A 30 -2.29 -11.61 -29.89
N LEU A 31 -3.16 -10.96 -29.09
CA LEU A 31 -3.71 -11.51 -27.85
C LEU A 31 -5.03 -12.27 -28.06
N ALA A 32 -5.83 -11.91 -29.05
CA ALA A 32 -7.13 -12.53 -29.32
C ALA A 32 -7.11 -14.07 -29.43
N PRO A 33 -6.10 -14.75 -30.02
CA PRO A 33 -6.04 -16.20 -30.05
C PRO A 33 -5.60 -16.84 -28.71
N LEU A 34 -5.13 -16.04 -27.74
CA LEU A 34 -4.50 -16.53 -26.50
C LEU A 34 -5.46 -16.58 -25.31
N VAL A 35 -6.53 -15.79 -25.36
CA VAL A 35 -7.53 -15.70 -24.30
C VAL A 35 -8.95 -15.73 -24.87
N PRO A 36 -9.98 -16.12 -24.11
CA PRO A 36 -11.37 -16.03 -24.57
C PRO A 36 -11.75 -14.60 -24.99
N ALA A 37 -12.66 -14.47 -25.94
CA ALA A 37 -13.05 -13.15 -26.48
C ALA A 37 -13.57 -12.20 -25.38
N HIS A 38 -14.31 -12.70 -24.39
CA HIS A 38 -14.80 -11.91 -23.25
C HIS A 38 -13.71 -11.52 -22.25
N ALA A 39 -12.54 -12.12 -22.34
CA ALA A 39 -11.38 -11.86 -21.47
C ALA A 39 -10.37 -10.87 -22.09
N LEU A 40 -10.68 -10.27 -23.23
CA LEU A 40 -9.85 -9.26 -23.90
C LEU A 40 -10.67 -8.00 -24.17
N LEU A 41 -10.38 -6.93 -23.44
CA LEU A 41 -11.14 -5.67 -23.48
C LEU A 41 -10.29 -4.58 -24.13
N TRP A 42 -10.84 -3.84 -25.08
CA TRP A 42 -10.12 -2.75 -25.76
C TRP A 42 -11.03 -1.59 -26.18
N GLN A 43 -12.34 -1.73 -26.03
CA GLN A 43 -13.24 -0.63 -26.27
C GLN A 43 -13.15 0.36 -25.09
N PRO A 44 -13.30 1.68 -25.32
CA PRO A 44 -13.19 2.68 -24.26
C PRO A 44 -14.11 2.40 -23.08
N GLU A 45 -15.37 2.05 -23.32
CA GLU A 45 -16.38 1.74 -22.31
C GLU A 45 -16.03 0.55 -21.43
N ASP A 46 -15.32 -0.44 -21.97
CA ASP A 46 -14.89 -1.63 -21.23
C ASP A 46 -13.60 -1.39 -20.43
N THR A 47 -12.77 -0.43 -20.87
CA THR A 47 -11.46 -0.16 -20.26
C THR A 47 -11.46 0.97 -19.22
N VAL A 48 -12.49 1.85 -19.21
CA VAL A 48 -12.66 2.91 -18.19
C VAL A 48 -12.57 2.41 -16.74
N PRO A 49 -13.15 1.25 -16.35
CA PRO A 49 -13.03 0.76 -14.96
C PRO A 49 -11.59 0.44 -14.51
N TYR A 50 -10.65 0.45 -15.43
CA TYR A 50 -9.25 0.15 -15.19
C TYR A 50 -8.33 1.38 -15.32
N ASP A 51 -8.87 2.59 -15.49
CA ASP A 51 -8.10 3.81 -15.76
C ASP A 51 -7.33 4.36 -14.56
N CYS A 52 -7.64 3.90 -13.35
CA CYS A 52 -6.95 4.27 -12.10
C CYS A 52 -6.97 3.11 -11.10
N ASP A 53 -6.26 3.25 -10.00
CA ASP A 53 -6.44 2.46 -8.78
C ASP A 53 -7.24 3.28 -7.74
N GLY A 54 -7.04 3.03 -6.43
CA GLY A 54 -7.68 3.79 -5.36
C GLY A 54 -7.23 5.25 -5.28
N LEU A 55 -6.07 5.59 -5.86
CA LEU A 55 -5.62 6.97 -6.01
C LEU A 55 -6.21 7.59 -7.29
N THR A 56 -7.42 8.08 -7.20
CA THR A 56 -8.20 8.59 -8.35
C THR A 56 -7.69 9.91 -8.93
N ALA A 57 -6.72 10.55 -8.28
CA ALA A 57 -6.07 11.78 -8.76
C ALA A 57 -5.27 11.56 -10.06
N TYR A 58 -4.81 10.34 -10.32
CA TYR A 58 -4.10 9.97 -11.54
C TYR A 58 -4.92 9.00 -12.35
N ARG A 59 -5.14 9.32 -13.63
CA ARG A 59 -5.91 8.48 -14.55
C ARG A 59 -5.15 8.26 -15.85
N GLN A 60 -5.12 7.01 -16.31
CA GLN A 60 -4.49 6.63 -17.55
C GLN A 60 -5.25 5.46 -18.18
N MET A 61 -5.80 5.67 -19.37
CA MET A 61 -6.48 4.60 -20.11
C MET A 61 -5.48 3.54 -20.58
N PRO A 62 -5.68 2.26 -20.24
CA PRO A 62 -4.86 1.18 -20.81
C PRO A 62 -5.06 1.06 -22.33
N LEU A 63 -4.08 0.49 -23.01
CA LEU A 63 -4.25 0.14 -24.42
C LEU A 63 -5.23 -1.02 -24.58
N VAL A 64 -5.05 -2.06 -23.75
CA VAL A 64 -5.85 -3.29 -23.70
C VAL A 64 -5.90 -3.78 -22.27
N VAL A 65 -7.00 -4.44 -21.88
CA VAL A 65 -7.09 -5.20 -20.64
C VAL A 65 -7.26 -6.67 -20.96
N ALA A 66 -6.41 -7.53 -20.39
CA ALA A 66 -6.48 -8.98 -20.51
C ALA A 66 -6.86 -9.58 -19.14
N LEU A 67 -7.86 -10.48 -19.14
CA LEU A 67 -8.37 -11.20 -17.97
C LEU A 67 -8.19 -12.72 -18.15
N PRO A 68 -6.95 -13.22 -18.16
CA PRO A 68 -6.70 -14.65 -18.36
C PRO A 68 -7.35 -15.49 -17.25
N GLU A 69 -7.80 -16.69 -17.61
CA GLU A 69 -8.49 -17.63 -16.72
C GLU A 69 -7.60 -18.80 -16.30
N THR A 70 -6.45 -18.99 -17.00
CA THR A 70 -5.50 -20.07 -16.73
C THR A 70 -4.06 -19.55 -16.73
N GLU A 71 -3.17 -20.24 -16.00
CA GLU A 71 -1.74 -19.95 -15.99
C GLU A 71 -1.11 -19.97 -17.38
N ALA A 72 -1.54 -20.93 -18.23
CA ALA A 72 -1.07 -21.01 -19.60
C ALA A 72 -1.43 -19.75 -20.42
N GLN A 73 -2.61 -19.18 -20.20
CA GLN A 73 -3.01 -17.92 -20.82
C GLN A 73 -2.19 -16.74 -20.30
N VAL A 74 -1.88 -16.68 -19.01
CA VAL A 74 -1.00 -15.63 -18.45
C VAL A 74 0.37 -15.70 -19.10
N ALA A 75 1.00 -16.88 -19.13
CA ALA A 75 2.29 -17.08 -19.76
C ALA A 75 2.27 -16.69 -21.26
N ALA A 76 1.22 -17.08 -21.99
CA ALA A 76 1.07 -16.75 -23.40
C ALA A 76 0.92 -15.25 -23.65
N VAL A 77 0.14 -14.54 -22.83
CA VAL A 77 -0.02 -13.08 -22.86
C VAL A 77 1.32 -12.38 -22.60
N LEU A 78 2.04 -12.78 -21.55
CA LEU A 78 3.36 -12.23 -21.22
C LEU A 78 4.36 -12.45 -22.37
N LYS A 79 4.45 -13.66 -22.90
CA LYS A 79 5.32 -13.98 -24.08
C LYS A 79 4.98 -13.11 -25.29
N ALA A 80 3.70 -12.89 -25.56
CA ALA A 80 3.27 -12.04 -26.67
C ALA A 80 3.63 -10.57 -26.42
N CYS A 81 3.36 -10.04 -25.23
CA CYS A 81 3.72 -8.67 -24.83
C CYS A 81 5.24 -8.46 -24.88
N HIS A 82 6.02 -9.40 -24.35
CA HIS A 82 7.49 -9.34 -24.39
C HIS A 82 8.01 -9.32 -25.82
N ARG A 83 7.52 -10.21 -26.71
CA ARG A 83 7.90 -10.23 -28.13
C ARG A 83 7.60 -8.91 -28.83
N LEU A 84 6.44 -8.31 -28.55
CA LEU A 84 5.99 -7.05 -29.17
C LEU A 84 6.53 -5.80 -28.47
N ALA A 85 7.33 -5.92 -27.42
CA ALA A 85 7.77 -4.81 -26.57
C ALA A 85 6.59 -3.98 -26.04
N VAL A 86 5.57 -4.64 -25.52
CA VAL A 86 4.38 -4.02 -24.92
C VAL A 86 4.52 -4.02 -23.40
N PRO A 87 4.44 -2.87 -22.72
CA PRO A 87 4.40 -2.80 -21.26
C PRO A 87 3.23 -3.61 -20.69
N VAL A 88 3.46 -4.23 -19.53
CA VAL A 88 2.44 -4.98 -18.80
C VAL A 88 2.34 -4.42 -17.39
N VAL A 89 1.12 -4.11 -16.98
CA VAL A 89 0.78 -3.72 -15.59
C VAL A 89 -0.13 -4.80 -15.02
N ALA A 90 0.40 -5.59 -14.07
CA ALA A 90 -0.42 -6.56 -13.35
C ALA A 90 -1.40 -5.84 -12.40
N ARG A 91 -2.64 -6.33 -12.30
CA ARG A 91 -3.68 -5.71 -11.49
C ARG A 91 -4.45 -6.76 -10.69
N GLY A 92 -4.56 -6.52 -9.37
CA GLY A 92 -5.51 -7.19 -8.48
C GLY A 92 -6.85 -6.45 -8.45
N ALA A 93 -7.32 -6.11 -7.26
CA ALA A 93 -8.57 -5.34 -7.09
C ALA A 93 -8.44 -3.84 -7.41
N GLY A 94 -7.22 -3.30 -7.48
CA GLY A 94 -6.99 -1.87 -7.72
C GLY A 94 -7.34 -0.98 -6.53
N THR A 95 -7.18 -1.49 -5.31
CA THR A 95 -7.43 -0.76 -4.04
C THR A 95 -6.22 0.04 -3.56
N GLY A 96 -5.05 -0.08 -4.20
CA GLY A 96 -3.83 0.65 -3.85
C GLY A 96 -4.01 2.17 -3.95
N LEU A 97 -3.26 2.92 -3.14
CA LEU A 97 -3.38 4.37 -2.99
C LEU A 97 -2.13 5.14 -3.45
N SER A 98 -1.25 4.51 -4.23
CA SER A 98 0.00 5.12 -4.72
C SER A 98 0.08 5.26 -6.24
N GLY A 99 -0.90 4.75 -6.98
CA GLY A 99 -0.83 4.63 -8.43
C GLY A 99 0.03 3.46 -8.90
N GLY A 100 0.29 2.46 -8.04
CA GLY A 100 1.05 1.25 -8.37
C GLY A 100 0.41 0.42 -9.48
N ALA A 101 -0.93 0.35 -9.51
CA ALA A 101 -1.69 -0.32 -10.56
C ALA A 101 -2.19 0.62 -11.68
N LEU A 102 -1.72 1.88 -11.72
CA LEU A 102 -2.04 2.81 -12.81
C LEU A 102 -1.61 2.21 -14.15
N PRO A 103 -2.48 2.11 -15.17
CA PRO A 103 -2.13 1.55 -16.46
C PRO A 103 -1.02 2.32 -17.19
N HIS A 104 -0.39 1.67 -18.14
CA HIS A 104 0.46 2.32 -19.13
C HIS A 104 -0.34 2.57 -20.44
N GLU A 105 -0.26 3.79 -21.00
CA GLU A 105 -1.07 4.20 -22.17
C GLU A 105 -0.91 3.31 -23.40
N LEU A 106 0.28 2.71 -23.60
CA LEU A 106 0.62 1.78 -24.67
C LEU A 106 0.76 0.34 -24.18
N GLY A 107 0.27 0.05 -22.97
CA GLY A 107 0.45 -1.21 -22.28
C GLY A 107 -0.82 -2.05 -22.14
N VAL A 108 -0.61 -3.27 -21.72
CA VAL A 108 -1.66 -4.22 -21.34
C VAL A 108 -1.81 -4.20 -19.82
N THR A 109 -3.03 -3.94 -19.35
CA THR A 109 -3.39 -4.23 -17.97
C THR A 109 -3.76 -5.70 -17.86
N LEU A 110 -2.95 -6.45 -17.09
CA LEU A 110 -3.13 -7.89 -16.87
C LEU A 110 -3.91 -8.10 -15.56
N SER A 111 -5.21 -8.27 -15.65
CA SER A 111 -6.05 -8.49 -14.48
C SER A 111 -6.01 -9.95 -14.03
N LEU A 112 -5.68 -10.17 -12.77
CA LEU A 112 -5.64 -11.50 -12.14
C LEU A 112 -6.91 -11.84 -11.36
N ALA A 113 -8.01 -11.11 -11.57
CA ALA A 113 -9.27 -11.29 -10.85
C ALA A 113 -9.89 -12.70 -10.97
N LYS A 114 -9.54 -13.45 -12.02
CA LYS A 114 -10.02 -14.84 -12.21
C LYS A 114 -9.22 -15.87 -11.41
N PHE A 115 -8.06 -15.51 -10.88
CA PHE A 115 -7.22 -16.36 -10.03
C PHE A 115 -7.66 -16.23 -8.56
N ASN A 116 -8.85 -16.66 -8.23
CA ASN A 116 -9.52 -16.41 -6.94
C ASN A 116 -9.81 -17.68 -6.12
N HIS A 117 -9.10 -18.78 -6.37
CA HIS A 117 -9.29 -20.04 -5.66
C HIS A 117 -8.33 -20.16 -4.46
N ILE A 118 -8.86 -20.64 -3.35
CA ILE A 118 -8.08 -21.15 -2.22
C ILE A 118 -7.72 -22.59 -2.54
N VAL A 119 -6.44 -22.82 -2.84
CA VAL A 119 -5.94 -24.11 -3.35
C VAL A 119 -5.87 -25.14 -2.22
N LYS A 120 -5.37 -24.72 -1.05
CA LYS A 120 -5.17 -25.60 0.10
C LYS A 120 -5.19 -24.79 1.41
N ILE A 121 -5.84 -25.34 2.43
CA ILE A 121 -5.60 -24.97 3.84
C ILE A 121 -4.93 -26.17 4.52
N ASP A 122 -3.82 -25.94 5.18
CA ASP A 122 -3.10 -26.95 5.93
C ASP A 122 -3.06 -26.56 7.42
N PRO A 123 -3.97 -27.11 8.25
CA PRO A 123 -4.03 -26.75 9.65
C PRO A 123 -2.82 -27.26 10.48
N VAL A 124 -2.16 -28.33 10.02
CA VAL A 124 -1.00 -28.91 10.73
C VAL A 124 0.22 -28.02 10.55
N SER A 125 0.49 -27.62 9.30
CA SER A 125 1.58 -26.69 8.96
C SER A 125 1.21 -25.24 9.23
N ARG A 126 -0.08 -24.93 9.51
CA ARG A 126 -0.63 -23.58 9.66
C ARG A 126 -0.31 -22.71 8.45
N THR A 127 -0.62 -23.23 7.28
CA THR A 127 -0.41 -22.51 6.00
C THR A 127 -1.66 -22.54 5.13
N ALA A 128 -1.75 -21.58 4.23
CA ALA A 128 -2.70 -21.59 3.14
C ALA A 128 -1.99 -21.35 1.82
N VAL A 129 -2.38 -22.10 0.78
CA VAL A 129 -1.98 -21.86 -0.61
C VAL A 129 -3.16 -21.25 -1.33
N VAL A 130 -2.97 -20.05 -1.86
CA VAL A 130 -4.06 -19.25 -2.44
C VAL A 130 -3.60 -18.58 -3.73
N GLN A 131 -4.52 -18.42 -4.68
CA GLN A 131 -4.26 -17.69 -5.91
C GLN A 131 -4.25 -16.16 -5.68
N ALA A 132 -3.55 -15.42 -6.52
CA ALA A 132 -3.28 -14.00 -6.36
C ALA A 132 -4.54 -13.11 -6.29
N GLY A 133 -5.64 -13.50 -6.91
CA GLY A 133 -6.92 -12.79 -6.90
C GLY A 133 -7.82 -13.12 -5.71
N VAL A 134 -7.40 -13.99 -4.78
CA VAL A 134 -8.15 -14.27 -3.56
C VAL A 134 -8.17 -13.02 -2.68
N ARG A 135 -9.36 -12.63 -2.19
CA ARG A 135 -9.50 -11.51 -1.25
C ARG A 135 -8.78 -11.82 0.06
N ASN A 136 -8.11 -10.83 0.63
CA ASN A 136 -7.41 -10.98 1.91
C ASN A 136 -8.30 -11.61 2.99
N ALA A 137 -9.49 -11.04 3.23
CA ALA A 137 -10.43 -11.55 4.24
C ALA A 137 -10.88 -13.00 3.99
N ALA A 138 -11.00 -13.42 2.72
CA ALA A 138 -11.44 -14.76 2.37
C ALA A 138 -10.48 -15.86 2.85
N ILE A 139 -9.19 -15.54 3.02
CA ILE A 139 -8.20 -16.46 3.57
C ILE A 139 -8.55 -16.80 5.03
N SER A 140 -8.83 -15.76 5.83
CA SER A 140 -9.23 -15.93 7.23
C SER A 140 -10.61 -16.61 7.36
N GLU A 141 -11.55 -16.29 6.47
CA GLU A 141 -12.86 -16.95 6.39
C GLU A 141 -12.70 -18.46 6.19
N ALA A 142 -11.85 -18.87 5.24
CA ALA A 142 -11.61 -20.28 4.94
C ALA A 142 -10.80 -21.01 6.02
N ALA A 143 -9.89 -20.30 6.71
CA ALA A 143 -9.08 -20.88 7.81
C ALA A 143 -9.87 -20.96 9.13
N SER A 144 -10.96 -20.20 9.28
CA SER A 144 -11.73 -20.08 10.52
C SER A 144 -12.26 -21.40 11.10
N PRO A 145 -12.74 -22.39 10.30
CA PRO A 145 -13.18 -23.69 10.82
C PRO A 145 -12.06 -24.46 11.54
N HIS A 146 -10.79 -24.11 11.29
CA HIS A 146 -9.63 -24.72 11.93
C HIS A 146 -9.11 -23.91 13.13
N GLY A 147 -9.83 -22.85 13.56
CA GLY A 147 -9.35 -21.94 14.61
C GLY A 147 -8.14 -21.09 14.20
N LEU A 148 -7.95 -20.90 12.88
CA LEU A 148 -6.82 -20.17 12.30
C LEU A 148 -7.30 -18.90 11.55
N TYR A 149 -6.37 -17.96 11.32
CA TYR A 149 -6.61 -16.79 10.47
C TYR A 149 -5.31 -16.29 9.85
N TYR A 150 -5.42 -15.46 8.80
CA TYR A 150 -4.33 -14.72 8.18
C TYR A 150 -4.24 -13.34 8.86
N ALA A 151 -3.09 -13.03 9.47
CA ALA A 151 -2.98 -11.89 10.37
C ALA A 151 -2.91 -10.51 9.69
N PRO A 152 -2.16 -10.29 8.57
CA PRO A 152 -2.15 -8.98 7.92
C PRO A 152 -3.53 -8.56 7.46
N ASP A 153 -4.00 -7.39 7.94
CA ASP A 153 -5.39 -6.96 7.78
C ASP A 153 -5.53 -5.50 7.32
N PRO A 154 -5.10 -5.18 6.10
CA PRO A 154 -5.28 -3.84 5.56
C PRO A 154 -6.74 -3.40 5.64
N SER A 155 -6.99 -2.09 5.78
CA SER A 155 -8.36 -1.56 5.89
C SER A 155 -9.25 -1.98 4.71
N SER A 156 -8.65 -2.25 3.55
CA SER A 156 -9.31 -2.75 2.35
C SER A 156 -9.47 -4.27 2.28
N LYS A 157 -9.19 -5.02 3.35
CA LYS A 157 -9.15 -6.51 3.35
C LYS A 157 -10.38 -7.22 2.77
N ILE A 158 -11.54 -6.57 2.81
CA ILE A 158 -12.77 -7.11 2.21
C ILE A 158 -12.77 -7.07 0.68
N ALA A 159 -11.92 -6.25 0.07
CA ALA A 159 -11.84 -6.02 -1.38
C ALA A 159 -10.45 -6.32 -1.96
N CYS A 160 -9.36 -5.94 -1.29
CA CYS A 160 -8.00 -6.15 -1.77
C CYS A 160 -7.67 -7.64 -1.93
N THR A 161 -6.74 -7.93 -2.84
CA THR A 161 -6.33 -9.31 -3.17
C THR A 161 -4.94 -9.60 -2.63
N ILE A 162 -4.66 -10.87 -2.32
CA ILE A 162 -3.36 -11.29 -1.78
C ILE A 162 -2.20 -10.99 -2.73
N GLY A 163 -2.40 -11.07 -4.05
CA GLY A 163 -1.38 -10.68 -5.03
C GLY A 163 -1.07 -9.19 -4.99
N GLY A 164 -2.08 -8.34 -4.72
CA GLY A 164 -1.89 -6.91 -4.46
C GLY A 164 -1.17 -6.67 -3.14
N ASN A 165 -1.53 -7.41 -2.07
CA ASN A 165 -0.83 -7.32 -0.79
C ASN A 165 0.65 -7.70 -0.92
N VAL A 166 0.98 -8.72 -1.71
CA VAL A 166 2.37 -9.08 -2.04
C VAL A 166 3.07 -7.95 -2.81
N ALA A 167 2.41 -7.38 -3.82
CA ALA A 167 3.00 -6.32 -4.62
C ALA A 167 3.37 -5.08 -3.78
N GLU A 168 2.50 -4.66 -2.85
CA GLU A 168 2.70 -3.47 -2.02
C GLU A 168 3.39 -3.75 -0.68
N ASN A 169 3.57 -5.01 -0.26
CA ASN A 169 3.93 -5.37 1.11
C ASN A 169 2.94 -4.79 2.11
N SER A 170 1.65 -4.94 1.84
CA SER A 170 0.58 -4.31 2.62
C SER A 170 0.65 -4.62 4.11
N GLY A 171 0.30 -3.64 4.91
CA GLY A 171 0.21 -3.71 6.36
C GLY A 171 -1.22 -3.83 6.86
N GLY A 172 -1.52 -3.10 7.95
CA GLY A 172 -2.81 -3.05 8.62
C GLY A 172 -2.71 -2.79 10.11
N MET A 173 -3.84 -2.80 10.79
CA MET A 173 -3.95 -2.40 12.20
C MET A 173 -3.21 -3.32 13.19
N HIS A 174 -2.97 -4.57 12.81
CA HIS A 174 -2.35 -5.59 13.67
C HIS A 174 -0.88 -5.87 13.33
N CYS A 175 -0.27 -5.08 12.42
CA CYS A 175 1.11 -5.30 11.97
C CYS A 175 2.15 -5.12 13.06
N LEU A 176 1.89 -4.31 14.10
CA LEU A 176 2.78 -4.16 15.24
C LEU A 176 3.12 -5.51 15.89
N LYS A 177 2.13 -6.37 16.10
CA LYS A 177 2.30 -7.69 16.73
C LYS A 177 2.59 -8.78 15.72
N TYR A 178 1.91 -8.78 14.59
CA TYR A 178 1.88 -9.90 13.65
C TYR A 178 2.74 -9.68 12.39
N GLY A 179 3.24 -8.47 12.18
CA GLY A 179 4.08 -8.11 11.04
C GLY A 179 3.29 -7.83 9.76
N LEU A 180 4.01 -7.31 8.77
CA LEU A 180 3.52 -7.00 7.44
C LEU A 180 3.36 -8.27 6.57
N THR A 181 2.92 -8.11 5.34
CA THR A 181 2.82 -9.19 4.36
C THR A 181 4.13 -9.97 4.21
N VAL A 182 5.29 -9.31 4.15
CA VAL A 182 6.62 -9.95 4.04
C VAL A 182 6.93 -10.94 5.16
N HIS A 183 6.42 -10.70 6.37
CA HIS A 183 6.62 -11.59 7.52
C HIS A 183 5.65 -12.79 7.53
N ASN A 184 4.61 -12.74 6.70
CA ASN A 184 3.49 -13.68 6.70
C ASN A 184 3.34 -14.47 5.39
N VAL A 185 4.21 -14.22 4.40
CA VAL A 185 4.30 -14.97 3.15
C VAL A 185 5.52 -15.87 3.19
N LEU A 186 5.35 -17.13 2.81
CA LEU A 186 6.42 -18.14 2.78
C LEU A 186 6.92 -18.40 1.36
N ARG A 187 6.01 -18.30 0.38
CA ARG A 187 6.33 -18.61 -1.02
C ARG A 187 5.45 -17.79 -1.96
N VAL A 188 6.05 -17.35 -3.05
CA VAL A 188 5.35 -16.76 -4.20
C VAL A 188 5.71 -17.54 -5.44
N ARG A 189 4.70 -17.93 -6.22
CA ARG A 189 4.84 -18.57 -7.52
C ARG A 189 4.18 -17.70 -8.60
N GLY A 190 4.81 -17.60 -9.75
CA GLY A 190 4.31 -16.76 -10.83
C GLY A 190 5.14 -16.84 -12.10
N PHE A 191 5.20 -15.74 -12.82
CA PHE A 191 5.94 -15.66 -14.09
C PHE A 191 6.86 -14.43 -14.13
N THR A 192 7.98 -14.58 -14.87
CA THR A 192 8.80 -13.45 -15.30
C THR A 192 8.07 -12.64 -16.38
N VAL A 193 8.64 -11.49 -16.76
CA VAL A 193 8.15 -10.69 -17.89
C VAL A 193 8.16 -11.44 -19.21
N GLU A 194 9.06 -12.42 -19.38
CA GLU A 194 9.13 -13.31 -20.53
C GLU A 194 8.08 -14.43 -20.53
N GLY A 195 7.30 -14.55 -19.44
CA GLY A 195 6.33 -15.63 -19.28
C GLY A 195 6.94 -16.98 -18.91
N GLU A 196 8.14 -16.98 -18.32
CA GLU A 196 8.77 -18.17 -17.77
C GLU A 196 8.38 -18.33 -16.29
N PRO A 197 8.09 -19.57 -15.83
CA PRO A 197 7.68 -19.80 -14.44
C PRO A 197 8.81 -19.50 -13.48
N VAL A 198 8.46 -18.88 -12.34
CA VAL A 198 9.36 -18.59 -11.23
C VAL A 198 8.71 -18.93 -9.91
N GLU A 199 9.55 -19.30 -8.94
CA GLU A 199 9.16 -19.56 -7.57
C GLU A 199 10.19 -18.93 -6.62
N PHE A 200 9.71 -18.20 -5.60
CA PHE A 200 10.52 -17.55 -4.58
C PHE A 200 10.06 -18.01 -3.20
N GLY A 201 11.00 -18.38 -2.34
CA GLY A 201 10.70 -18.95 -1.03
C GLY A 201 10.40 -20.45 -1.10
N SER A 202 9.83 -20.98 -0.02
CA SER A 202 9.48 -22.41 0.12
C SER A 202 8.34 -22.58 1.12
N GLU A 203 7.92 -23.82 1.40
CA GLU A 203 7.00 -24.09 2.52
C GLU A 203 7.69 -24.06 3.90
N ALA A 204 9.03 -24.02 3.92
CA ALA A 204 9.82 -23.84 5.14
C ALA A 204 9.99 -22.35 5.46
N LEU A 205 10.36 -22.06 6.73
CA LEU A 205 10.54 -20.66 7.18
C LEU A 205 11.79 -20.00 6.59
N ASP A 206 12.77 -20.77 6.16
CA ASP A 206 14.04 -20.26 5.62
C ASP A 206 14.17 -20.58 4.13
N ALA A 207 14.72 -19.63 3.37
CA ALA A 207 15.12 -19.80 1.98
C ALA A 207 16.66 -19.76 1.89
N PRO A 208 17.33 -20.72 1.20
CA PRO A 208 18.78 -20.69 1.05
C PRO A 208 19.20 -19.59 0.06
N GLY A 209 20.37 -18.97 0.30
CA GLY A 209 20.95 -17.94 -0.56
C GLY A 209 20.40 -16.54 -0.31
N LEU A 210 20.29 -15.76 -1.37
CA LEU A 210 19.70 -14.40 -1.29
C LEU A 210 18.18 -14.50 -1.12
N ASP A 211 17.63 -13.67 -0.25
CA ASP A 211 16.19 -13.61 -0.02
C ASP A 211 15.48 -12.85 -1.16
N LEU A 212 15.27 -13.55 -2.28
CA LEU A 212 14.54 -13.02 -3.42
C LEU A 212 13.02 -12.93 -3.15
N LEU A 213 12.50 -13.68 -2.20
CA LEU A 213 11.10 -13.56 -1.78
C LEU A 213 10.83 -12.17 -1.22
N SER A 214 11.65 -11.71 -0.27
CA SER A 214 11.54 -10.34 0.27
C SER A 214 11.79 -9.25 -0.77
N ALA A 215 12.60 -9.53 -1.80
CA ALA A 215 12.80 -8.59 -2.91
C ALA A 215 11.56 -8.45 -3.81
N VAL A 216 10.79 -9.53 -4.00
CA VAL A 216 9.56 -9.54 -4.81
C VAL A 216 8.37 -8.96 -4.04
N ILE A 217 8.28 -9.21 -2.73
CA ILE A 217 7.26 -8.59 -1.88
C ILE A 217 7.57 -7.10 -1.71
N GLY A 218 6.61 -6.23 -2.05
CA GLY A 218 6.80 -4.78 -2.07
C GLY A 218 7.49 -4.25 -3.33
N SER A 219 7.64 -5.09 -4.38
CA SER A 219 8.19 -4.64 -5.67
C SER A 219 7.16 -3.98 -6.58
N GLU A 220 5.93 -3.79 -6.13
CA GLU A 220 4.81 -3.19 -6.89
C GLU A 220 4.63 -3.85 -8.28
N GLY A 221 4.84 -5.17 -8.36
CA GLY A 221 4.72 -5.91 -9.62
C GLY A 221 5.79 -5.61 -10.65
N MET A 222 6.92 -4.99 -10.28
CA MET A 222 8.01 -4.69 -11.23
C MET A 222 8.95 -5.87 -11.49
N LEU A 223 9.00 -6.87 -10.61
CA LEU A 223 9.97 -7.97 -10.71
C LEU A 223 9.35 -9.26 -11.25
N ALA A 224 8.10 -9.55 -10.87
CA ALA A 224 7.39 -10.75 -11.31
C ALA A 224 5.88 -10.53 -11.30
N VAL A 225 5.14 -11.36 -12.03
CA VAL A 225 3.67 -11.46 -11.97
C VAL A 225 3.32 -12.60 -11.01
N THR A 226 2.82 -12.26 -9.83
CA THR A 226 2.39 -13.21 -8.80
C THR A 226 1.10 -13.91 -9.19
N LEU A 227 1.05 -15.24 -9.12
CA LEU A 227 -0.15 -16.04 -9.39
C LEU A 227 -0.64 -16.85 -8.20
N GLU A 228 0.27 -17.33 -7.36
CA GLU A 228 -0.03 -18.13 -6.19
C GLU A 228 0.86 -17.72 -5.03
N VAL A 229 0.29 -17.72 -3.83
CA VAL A 229 0.96 -17.29 -2.61
C VAL A 229 0.74 -18.36 -1.54
N THR A 230 1.81 -18.78 -0.87
CA THR A 230 1.72 -19.56 0.37
C THR A 230 1.88 -18.62 1.55
N VAL A 231 0.86 -18.55 2.40
CA VAL A 231 0.82 -17.66 3.57
C VAL A 231 0.85 -18.46 4.87
N LYS A 232 1.42 -17.85 5.93
CA LYS A 232 1.29 -18.35 7.30
C LYS A 232 -0.09 -18.07 7.84
N LEU A 233 -0.63 -19.02 8.60
CA LEU A 233 -1.83 -18.85 9.41
C LEU A 233 -1.44 -18.87 10.89
N VAL A 234 -2.08 -18.03 11.68
CA VAL A 234 -1.89 -17.99 13.13
C VAL A 234 -3.16 -18.44 13.85
N PRO A 235 -3.06 -19.01 15.05
CA PRO A 235 -4.22 -19.35 15.86
C PRO A 235 -5.04 -18.10 16.19
N LYS A 236 -6.37 -18.21 16.16
CA LYS A 236 -7.24 -17.15 16.66
C LYS A 236 -7.00 -16.98 18.17
N PRO A 237 -6.86 -15.74 18.66
CA PRO A 237 -6.76 -15.48 20.08
C PRO A 237 -8.04 -15.94 20.80
N GLN A 238 -7.90 -16.40 22.04
CA GLN A 238 -9.04 -16.82 22.85
C GLN A 238 -9.88 -15.64 23.31
N LEU A 239 -9.21 -14.49 23.56
CA LEU A 239 -9.82 -13.21 23.96
C LEU A 239 -9.09 -12.07 23.25
N ALA A 240 -9.84 -11.02 22.90
CA ALA A 240 -9.30 -9.74 22.52
C ALA A 240 -10.10 -8.63 23.24
N ARG A 241 -9.41 -7.60 23.76
CA ARG A 241 -10.02 -6.43 24.39
C ARG A 241 -9.35 -5.16 23.94
N ALA A 242 -10.14 -4.12 23.73
CA ALA A 242 -9.67 -2.82 23.31
C ALA A 242 -9.85 -1.78 24.41
N ILE A 243 -8.89 -0.86 24.49
CA ILE A 243 -8.93 0.34 25.33
C ILE A 243 -9.11 1.54 24.40
N LEU A 244 -10.05 2.43 24.73
CA LEU A 244 -10.07 3.81 24.24
C LEU A 244 -9.42 4.68 25.32
N ALA A 245 -8.37 5.41 24.99
CA ALA A 245 -7.73 6.37 25.88
C ALA A 245 -7.80 7.77 25.28
N SER A 246 -8.35 8.75 26.01
CA SER A 246 -8.47 10.15 25.60
C SER A 246 -7.29 10.96 26.14
N PHE A 247 -6.80 11.92 25.33
CA PHE A 247 -5.74 12.86 25.69
C PHE A 247 -6.17 14.29 25.35
N ASP A 248 -5.83 15.23 26.23
CA ASP A 248 -6.08 16.67 26.05
C ASP A 248 -5.00 17.36 25.17
N ASP A 249 -3.93 16.62 24.81
CA ASP A 249 -2.81 17.08 23.99
C ASP A 249 -2.32 15.93 23.09
N VAL A 250 -2.16 16.21 21.79
CA VAL A 250 -1.65 15.23 20.80
C VAL A 250 -0.23 14.76 21.11
N GLN A 251 0.60 15.63 21.74
CA GLN A 251 1.95 15.26 22.14
C GLN A 251 1.95 14.23 23.26
N LYS A 252 1.02 14.35 24.22
CA LYS A 252 0.84 13.35 25.29
C LYS A 252 0.47 11.99 24.71
N ALA A 253 -0.44 11.96 23.72
CA ALA A 253 -0.80 10.73 23.02
C ALA A 253 0.42 10.12 22.31
N GLY A 254 1.20 10.91 21.57
CA GLY A 254 2.44 10.46 20.93
C GLY A 254 3.48 9.94 21.92
N HIS A 255 3.63 10.58 23.09
CA HIS A 255 4.51 10.11 24.17
C HIS A 255 3.99 8.81 24.80
N ALA A 256 2.67 8.65 24.95
CA ALA A 256 2.07 7.41 25.46
C ALA A 256 2.37 6.21 24.56
N VAL A 257 2.31 6.39 23.23
CA VAL A 257 2.71 5.36 22.25
C VAL A 257 4.17 4.92 22.47
N ALA A 258 5.09 5.87 22.57
CA ALA A 258 6.51 5.58 22.80
C ALA A 258 6.73 4.90 24.16
N ALA A 259 6.00 5.32 25.20
CA ALA A 259 6.09 4.76 26.55
C ALA A 259 5.59 3.31 26.61
N LEU A 260 4.47 3.00 25.94
CA LEU A 260 3.94 1.61 25.85
C LEU A 260 4.99 0.66 25.28
N ILE A 261 5.58 1.03 24.14
CA ILE A 261 6.61 0.21 23.52
C ILE A 261 7.88 0.15 24.35
N GLY A 262 8.29 1.27 24.96
CA GLY A 262 9.44 1.35 25.87
C GLY A 262 9.27 0.51 27.15
N ALA A 263 8.04 0.27 27.58
CA ALA A 263 7.70 -0.63 28.68
C ALA A 263 7.69 -2.12 28.30
N GLY A 264 8.05 -2.45 27.04
CA GLY A 264 8.06 -3.82 26.54
C GLY A 264 6.65 -4.38 26.26
N ILE A 265 5.65 -3.51 26.09
CA ILE A 265 4.28 -3.90 25.71
C ILE A 265 4.20 -3.86 24.19
N ILE A 266 3.69 -4.94 23.59
CA ILE A 266 3.47 -5.03 22.15
C ILE A 266 1.97 -5.29 21.93
N PRO A 267 1.13 -4.25 21.91
CA PRO A 267 -0.30 -4.41 21.69
C PRO A 267 -0.61 -5.11 20.37
N ALA A 268 -1.72 -5.83 20.30
CA ALA A 268 -2.20 -6.41 19.06
C ALA A 268 -2.49 -5.32 18.00
N GLY A 269 -3.04 -4.19 18.45
CA GLY A 269 -3.20 -2.97 17.64
C GLY A 269 -3.01 -1.73 18.50
N LEU A 270 -2.42 -0.69 17.93
CA LEU A 270 -2.20 0.60 18.59
C LEU A 270 -2.36 1.72 17.58
N GLU A 271 -3.55 2.32 17.58
CA GLU A 271 -4.01 3.29 16.60
C GLU A 271 -4.26 4.65 17.24
N MET A 272 -4.10 5.71 16.47
CA MET A 272 -4.33 7.07 16.92
C MET A 272 -5.25 7.82 15.95
N MET A 273 -6.16 8.63 16.49
CA MET A 273 -6.94 9.63 15.77
C MET A 273 -6.84 10.98 16.48
N ASP A 274 -6.64 12.06 15.73
CA ASP A 274 -6.72 13.41 16.25
C ASP A 274 -8.19 13.91 16.40
N LYS A 275 -8.39 15.09 17.00
CA LYS A 275 -9.73 15.66 17.23
C LYS A 275 -10.53 15.83 15.93
N PRO A 276 -9.98 16.37 14.82
CA PRO A 276 -10.72 16.50 13.56
C PRO A 276 -11.18 15.14 12.98
N MET A 277 -10.31 14.12 13.02
CA MET A 277 -10.67 12.78 12.57
C MET A 277 -11.69 12.13 13.48
N THR A 278 -11.50 12.25 14.80
CA THR A 278 -12.45 11.72 15.79
C THR A 278 -13.84 12.30 15.59
N ALA A 279 -13.98 13.61 15.35
CA ALA A 279 -15.26 14.25 15.08
C ALA A 279 -15.91 13.72 13.78
N ALA A 280 -15.12 13.55 12.71
CA ALA A 280 -15.62 13.03 11.46
C ALA A 280 -16.16 11.60 11.59
N VAL A 281 -15.41 10.72 12.26
CA VAL A 281 -15.81 9.33 12.41
C VAL A 281 -16.96 9.16 13.41
N GLU A 282 -17.03 9.98 14.48
CA GLU A 282 -18.14 9.92 15.43
C GLU A 282 -19.47 10.32 14.79
N ASP A 283 -19.47 11.35 13.94
CA ASP A 283 -20.66 11.71 13.13
C ASP A 283 -21.09 10.57 12.20
N PHE A 284 -20.13 9.77 11.71
CA PHE A 284 -20.37 8.69 10.77
C PHE A 284 -20.83 7.38 11.45
N VAL A 285 -20.17 6.94 12.54
CA VAL A 285 -20.39 5.61 13.15
C VAL A 285 -21.06 5.65 14.52
N ARG A 286 -21.04 6.79 15.21
CA ARG A 286 -21.61 6.98 16.56
C ARG A 286 -21.08 5.97 17.58
N ALA A 287 -19.76 5.81 17.62
CA ALA A 287 -19.09 4.88 18.51
C ALA A 287 -19.04 5.33 19.97
N GLY A 288 -19.28 6.61 20.25
CA GLY A 288 -19.23 7.22 21.59
C GLY A 288 -17.83 7.69 21.95
N TYR A 289 -17.06 8.15 20.96
CA TYR A 289 -15.74 8.74 21.19
C TYR A 289 -15.83 10.07 21.92
N ASP A 290 -14.75 10.39 22.63
CA ASP A 290 -14.62 11.65 23.36
C ASP A 290 -14.28 12.81 22.41
N LEU A 291 -15.29 13.62 22.08
CA LEU A 291 -15.14 14.76 21.16
C LEU A 291 -14.35 15.94 21.75
N GLU A 292 -14.14 15.96 23.06
CA GLU A 292 -13.32 16.99 23.70
C GLU A 292 -11.84 16.65 23.71
N ALA A 293 -11.50 15.36 23.52
CA ALA A 293 -10.11 14.94 23.44
C ALA A 293 -9.39 15.56 22.24
N ALA A 294 -8.13 15.98 22.43
CA ALA A 294 -7.24 16.40 21.35
C ALA A 294 -6.79 15.22 20.50
N ALA A 295 -6.64 14.05 21.13
CA ALA A 295 -6.36 12.78 20.46
C ALA A 295 -6.96 11.59 21.22
N ILE A 296 -7.25 10.52 20.50
CA ILE A 296 -7.67 9.22 21.02
C ILE A 296 -6.67 8.16 20.60
N LEU A 297 -6.27 7.30 21.55
CA LEU A 297 -5.59 6.04 21.25
C LEU A 297 -6.59 4.88 21.37
N ILE A 298 -6.53 3.96 20.41
CA ILE A 298 -7.19 2.66 20.47
C ILE A 298 -6.08 1.62 20.64
N CYS A 299 -6.05 0.97 21.80
CA CYS A 299 -5.06 -0.06 22.11
C CYS A 299 -5.76 -1.40 22.26
N GLU A 300 -5.28 -2.45 21.60
CA GLU A 300 -5.85 -3.78 21.69
C GLU A 300 -4.83 -4.77 22.27
N SER A 301 -5.29 -5.59 23.21
CA SER A 301 -4.59 -6.80 23.66
C SER A 301 -5.36 -8.02 23.23
N ASP A 302 -4.64 -9.05 22.78
CA ASP A 302 -5.18 -10.33 22.38
C ASP A 302 -4.28 -11.50 22.83
N GLY A 303 -4.90 -12.61 23.20
CA GLY A 303 -4.18 -13.80 23.71
C GLY A 303 -5.07 -14.71 24.52
N THR A 304 -4.50 -15.32 25.59
CA THR A 304 -5.28 -15.99 26.62
C THR A 304 -5.98 -14.96 27.52
N PRO A 305 -7.04 -15.35 28.25
CA PRO A 305 -7.71 -14.42 29.17
C PRO A 305 -6.76 -13.78 30.20
N GLU A 306 -5.83 -14.56 30.73
CA GLU A 306 -4.86 -14.13 31.73
C GLU A 306 -3.86 -13.11 31.16
N GLU A 307 -3.32 -13.37 29.97
CA GLU A 307 -2.41 -12.45 29.26
C GLU A 307 -3.11 -11.13 28.95
N VAL A 308 -4.34 -11.19 28.46
CA VAL A 308 -5.12 -9.98 28.10
C VAL A 308 -5.40 -9.15 29.34
N GLU A 309 -5.80 -9.75 30.46
CA GLU A 309 -6.08 -9.04 31.71
C GLU A 309 -4.84 -8.32 32.25
N GLU A 310 -3.70 -9.00 32.29
CA GLU A 310 -2.42 -8.42 32.73
C GLU A 310 -1.99 -7.28 31.81
N GLU A 311 -2.02 -7.47 30.47
CA GLU A 311 -1.55 -6.49 29.53
C GLU A 311 -2.45 -5.24 29.49
N ILE A 312 -3.77 -5.39 29.59
CA ILE A 312 -4.73 -4.28 29.73
C ILE A 312 -4.36 -3.43 30.96
N GLY A 313 -4.11 -4.08 32.11
CA GLY A 313 -3.72 -3.36 33.33
C GLY A 313 -2.42 -2.57 33.17
N ARG A 314 -1.41 -3.18 32.53
CA ARG A 314 -0.13 -2.52 32.24
C ARG A 314 -0.28 -1.36 31.26
N MET A 315 -1.07 -1.53 30.18
CA MET A 315 -1.32 -0.47 29.20
C MET A 315 -2.02 0.73 29.82
N VAL A 316 -3.05 0.51 30.64
CA VAL A 316 -3.75 1.60 31.37
C VAL A 316 -2.78 2.36 32.25
N ALA A 317 -1.97 1.67 33.07
CA ALA A 317 -1.01 2.31 33.98
C ALA A 317 0.01 3.18 33.23
N VAL A 318 0.54 2.72 32.10
CA VAL A 318 1.49 3.49 31.26
C VAL A 318 0.82 4.71 30.65
N MET A 319 -0.38 4.56 30.08
CA MET A 319 -1.10 5.68 29.47
C MET A 319 -1.57 6.72 30.50
N GLU A 320 -1.94 6.30 31.72
CA GLU A 320 -2.26 7.18 32.83
C GLU A 320 -1.06 8.05 33.21
N GLN A 321 0.12 7.42 33.36
CA GLN A 321 1.37 8.14 33.61
C GLN A 321 1.75 9.11 32.47
N ALA A 322 1.38 8.78 31.23
CA ALA A 322 1.60 9.65 30.08
C ALA A 322 0.55 10.78 29.98
N GLY A 323 -0.43 10.85 30.89
CA GLY A 323 -1.42 11.93 31.00
C GLY A 323 -2.70 11.68 30.21
N ALA A 324 -3.12 10.44 30.03
CA ALA A 324 -4.45 10.13 29.55
C ALA A 324 -5.52 10.64 30.53
N THR A 325 -6.57 11.25 30.00
CA THR A 325 -7.63 11.94 30.80
C THR A 325 -8.84 11.04 31.02
N ARG A 326 -9.05 10.04 30.16
CA ARG A 326 -10.19 9.12 30.23
C ARG A 326 -9.85 7.78 29.61
N PHE A 327 -10.44 6.71 30.16
CA PHE A 327 -10.36 5.35 29.63
C PHE A 327 -11.76 4.74 29.48
N SER A 328 -11.90 3.93 28.43
CA SER A 328 -13.01 2.99 28.26
C SER A 328 -12.42 1.65 27.80
N ILE A 329 -12.72 0.57 28.52
CA ILE A 329 -12.22 -0.77 28.21
C ILE A 329 -13.40 -1.60 27.73
N SER A 330 -13.28 -2.26 26.57
CA SER A 330 -14.36 -3.06 26.00
C SER A 330 -14.73 -4.24 26.92
N ARG A 331 -16.02 -4.42 27.16
CA ARG A 331 -16.57 -5.47 28.03
C ARG A 331 -16.72 -6.78 27.29
N ASP A 332 -17.01 -6.68 26.01
CA ASP A 332 -17.30 -7.80 25.11
C ASP A 332 -16.85 -7.50 23.67
N GLU A 333 -17.01 -8.47 22.80
CA GLU A 333 -16.62 -8.38 21.39
C GLU A 333 -17.41 -7.30 20.64
N ALA A 334 -18.68 -7.10 20.94
CA ALA A 334 -19.50 -6.09 20.27
C ALA A 334 -18.99 -4.67 20.60
N GLU A 335 -18.62 -4.42 21.85
CA GLU A 335 -18.05 -3.14 22.26
C GLU A 335 -16.63 -2.95 21.69
N ARG A 336 -15.82 -4.00 21.64
CA ARG A 336 -14.51 -3.99 20.98
C ARG A 336 -14.64 -3.58 19.50
N LEU A 337 -15.51 -4.24 18.76
CA LEU A 337 -15.78 -3.92 17.36
C LEU A 337 -16.31 -2.49 17.18
N LYS A 338 -17.11 -2.02 18.12
CA LYS A 338 -17.61 -0.65 18.15
C LYS A 338 -16.46 0.36 18.28
N PHE A 339 -15.48 0.12 19.17
CA PHE A 339 -14.29 0.98 19.31
C PHE A 339 -13.45 1.02 18.03
N TRP A 340 -13.33 -0.10 17.31
CA TRP A 340 -12.63 -0.17 16.04
C TRP A 340 -13.40 0.45 14.86
N SER A 341 -14.74 0.55 14.97
CA SER A 341 -15.56 0.96 13.82
C SER A 341 -15.21 2.35 13.29
N GLY A 342 -14.85 3.29 14.14
CA GLY A 342 -14.41 4.63 13.70
C GLY A 342 -13.09 4.56 12.92
N ARG A 343 -12.11 3.85 13.46
CA ARG A 343 -10.80 3.69 12.80
C ARG A 343 -10.93 3.04 11.42
N MET A 344 -11.75 2.00 11.30
CA MET A 344 -12.02 1.33 10.02
C MET A 344 -12.75 2.22 9.01
N ASN A 345 -13.51 3.20 9.47
CA ASN A 345 -14.29 4.11 8.65
C ASN A 345 -13.69 5.52 8.54
N ALA A 346 -12.44 5.73 8.93
CA ALA A 346 -11.78 7.03 8.93
C ALA A 346 -11.73 7.65 7.52
N PHE A 347 -11.35 6.87 6.52
CA PHE A 347 -11.28 7.32 5.12
C PHE A 347 -12.67 7.69 4.55
N PRO A 348 -13.69 6.84 4.62
CA PRO A 348 -15.05 7.24 4.20
C PRO A 348 -15.61 8.43 4.98
N ALA A 349 -15.30 8.54 6.27
CA ALA A 349 -15.78 9.65 7.10
C ALA A 349 -15.19 10.99 6.67
N SER A 350 -13.93 11.04 6.20
CA SER A 350 -13.29 12.27 5.73
C SER A 350 -14.01 12.88 4.52
N GLY A 351 -14.63 12.06 3.67
CA GLY A 351 -15.45 12.50 2.55
C GLY A 351 -16.71 13.30 2.93
N ARG A 352 -17.06 13.35 4.23
CA ARG A 352 -18.11 14.24 4.75
C ARG A 352 -17.62 15.65 5.09
N ILE A 353 -16.31 15.83 5.17
CA ILE A 353 -15.67 17.10 5.51
C ILE A 353 -15.20 17.81 4.25
N SER A 354 -14.68 17.05 3.28
CA SER A 354 -14.10 17.55 2.04
C SER A 354 -14.42 16.61 0.88
N PRO A 355 -14.60 17.13 -0.35
CA PRO A 355 -14.84 16.29 -1.52
C PRO A 355 -13.68 15.34 -1.82
N ASP A 356 -12.44 15.78 -1.55
CA ASP A 356 -11.24 15.01 -1.82
C ASP A 356 -10.30 15.01 -0.61
N TYR A 357 -9.44 14.00 -0.55
CA TYR A 357 -8.31 13.94 0.38
C TYR A 357 -7.11 13.27 -0.30
N MET A 358 -5.91 13.63 0.18
CA MET A 358 -4.66 12.96 -0.19
C MET A 358 -4.05 12.35 1.07
N CYS A 359 -3.80 11.05 1.05
CA CYS A 359 -3.23 10.31 2.17
C CYS A 359 -1.71 10.19 2.01
N MET A 360 -0.96 10.79 2.92
CA MET A 360 0.50 10.73 2.94
C MET A 360 0.95 9.56 3.82
N ASP A 361 1.04 8.38 3.22
CA ASP A 361 1.57 7.21 3.89
C ASP A 361 3.10 7.27 3.99
N SER A 362 3.62 7.50 5.19
CA SER A 362 5.05 7.50 5.51
C SER A 362 5.31 6.80 6.83
N THR A 363 6.55 6.51 7.16
CA THR A 363 6.90 6.02 8.50
C THR A 363 7.82 6.96 9.23
N ILE A 364 7.82 6.88 10.56
CA ILE A 364 8.76 7.56 11.44
C ILE A 364 9.17 6.65 12.60
N PRO A 365 10.33 6.88 13.23
CA PRO A 365 10.61 6.28 14.52
C PRO A 365 9.53 6.69 15.53
N ARG A 366 8.89 5.74 16.22
CA ARG A 366 7.76 5.96 17.16
C ARG A 366 7.99 7.09 18.15
N LYS A 367 9.22 7.24 18.69
CA LYS A 367 9.60 8.33 19.59
C LYS A 367 9.49 9.73 18.97
N LYS A 368 9.31 9.82 17.64
CA LYS A 368 9.16 11.06 16.90
C LYS A 368 7.70 11.42 16.57
N LEU A 369 6.75 10.60 17.02
CA LEU A 369 5.33 10.80 16.72
C LEU A 369 4.81 12.18 17.19
N ALA A 370 5.16 12.60 18.40
CA ALA A 370 4.79 13.93 18.89
C ALA A 370 5.39 15.07 18.04
N GLU A 371 6.64 14.91 17.59
CA GLU A 371 7.31 15.91 16.76
C GLU A 371 6.68 16.06 15.38
N ILE A 372 6.38 14.95 14.68
CA ILE A 372 5.76 15.03 13.36
C ILE A 372 4.35 15.64 13.42
N LEU A 373 3.57 15.35 14.46
CA LEU A 373 2.24 15.92 14.65
C LEU A 373 2.29 17.45 14.80
N MET A 374 3.26 17.98 15.54
CA MET A 374 3.48 19.43 15.61
C MET A 374 3.83 20.02 14.24
N ARG A 375 4.74 19.35 13.50
CA ARG A 375 5.14 19.80 12.16
C ARG A 375 3.98 19.80 11.17
N ILE A 376 3.10 18.79 11.22
CA ILE A 376 1.89 18.75 10.38
C ILE A 376 0.98 19.93 10.72
N GLY A 377 0.77 20.27 11.99
CA GLY A 377 0.01 21.47 12.40
C GLY A 377 0.62 22.78 11.88
N GLU A 378 1.95 22.92 11.90
CA GLU A 378 2.65 24.07 11.28
C GLU A 378 2.41 24.13 9.76
N MET A 379 2.42 22.97 9.09
CA MET A 379 2.17 22.87 7.65
C MET A 379 0.71 23.17 7.28
N GLU A 380 -0.28 22.81 8.10
CA GLU A 380 -1.69 23.23 7.90
C GLU A 380 -1.80 24.77 7.78
N ILE A 381 -1.12 25.48 8.68
CA ILE A 381 -1.07 26.96 8.67
C ILE A 381 -0.34 27.45 7.41
N LYS A 382 0.80 26.85 7.08
CA LYS A 382 1.64 27.22 5.92
C LYS A 382 0.89 27.09 4.59
N TYR A 383 0.15 26.00 4.42
CA TYR A 383 -0.52 25.68 3.15
C TYR A 383 -2.00 26.11 3.14
N GLY A 384 -2.57 26.48 4.28
CA GLY A 384 -3.97 26.84 4.42
C GLY A 384 -4.92 25.70 4.03
N LEU A 385 -4.53 24.45 4.31
CA LEU A 385 -5.32 23.24 4.11
C LEU A 385 -5.41 22.49 5.44
N ARG A 386 -6.57 21.86 5.69
CA ARG A 386 -6.77 21.05 6.89
C ARG A 386 -6.19 19.65 6.68
N CYS A 387 -5.69 19.06 7.77
CA CYS A 387 -5.25 17.68 7.81
C CYS A 387 -6.00 16.94 8.94
N CYS A 388 -6.47 15.74 8.66
CA CYS A 388 -7.01 14.82 9.66
C CYS A 388 -6.03 13.66 9.83
N ASN A 389 -5.60 13.41 11.07
CA ASN A 389 -4.56 12.41 11.34
C ASN A 389 -5.17 11.12 11.87
N VAL A 390 -4.86 10.01 11.21
CA VAL A 390 -5.23 8.66 11.61
C VAL A 390 -4.04 7.73 11.34
N PHE A 391 -3.47 7.12 12.38
CA PHE A 391 -2.15 6.49 12.31
C PHE A 391 -2.17 5.07 12.85
N HIS A 392 -1.36 4.18 12.25
CA HIS A 392 -0.85 2.99 12.91
C HIS A 392 0.26 3.43 13.87
N ALA A 393 -0.14 4.01 15.01
CA ALA A 393 0.80 4.66 15.92
C ALA A 393 1.82 3.68 16.51
N GLY A 394 1.43 2.40 16.65
CA GLY A 394 2.27 1.35 17.23
C GLY A 394 3.50 1.00 16.41
N ASP A 395 3.45 1.06 15.09
CA ASP A 395 4.58 0.81 14.19
C ASP A 395 5.19 2.07 13.58
N GLY A 396 4.54 3.23 13.80
CA GLY A 396 5.02 4.51 13.31
C GLY A 396 4.62 4.83 11.87
N ASN A 397 3.65 4.09 11.32
CA ASN A 397 3.11 4.37 10.00
C ASN A 397 2.03 5.45 10.08
N LEU A 398 2.23 6.53 9.34
CA LEU A 398 1.40 7.73 9.35
C LEU A 398 0.42 7.72 8.19
N HIS A 399 -0.82 8.17 8.45
CA HIS A 399 -1.82 8.44 7.42
C HIS A 399 -2.45 9.83 7.65
N PRO A 400 -1.70 10.93 7.50
CA PRO A 400 -2.30 12.25 7.48
C PRO A 400 -3.12 12.41 6.20
N LEU A 401 -4.40 12.74 6.35
CA LEU A 401 -5.33 13.00 5.25
C LEU A 401 -5.41 14.50 5.04
N ILE A 402 -4.74 15.01 3.99
CA ILE A 402 -4.82 16.40 3.59
C ILE A 402 -6.12 16.60 2.83
N LEU A 403 -7.00 17.45 3.35
CA LEU A 403 -8.34 17.71 2.81
C LEU A 403 -8.27 18.84 1.77
N PHE A 404 -8.85 18.63 0.59
CA PHE A 404 -8.87 19.62 -0.50
C PHE A 404 -10.05 19.41 -1.45
N ASP A 405 -10.23 20.32 -2.39
CA ASP A 405 -11.15 20.17 -3.52
C ASP A 405 -10.32 20.04 -4.80
N ALA A 406 -10.37 18.89 -5.46
CA ALA A 406 -9.63 18.63 -6.71
C ALA A 406 -10.11 19.49 -7.89
N ASN A 407 -11.30 20.11 -7.81
CA ASN A 407 -11.79 21.06 -8.80
C ASN A 407 -11.15 22.45 -8.67
N ASP A 408 -10.44 22.71 -7.55
CA ASP A 408 -9.64 23.92 -7.35
C ASP A 408 -8.15 23.60 -7.60
N PRO A 409 -7.58 24.03 -8.74
CA PRO A 409 -6.18 23.73 -9.07
C PRO A 409 -5.17 24.30 -8.06
N ASP A 410 -5.50 25.40 -7.38
CA ASP A 410 -4.62 25.97 -6.34
C ASP A 410 -4.61 25.07 -5.08
N GLN A 411 -5.77 24.57 -4.67
CA GLN A 411 -5.82 23.62 -3.54
C GLN A 411 -5.09 22.32 -3.87
N LEU A 412 -5.28 21.77 -5.07
CA LEU A 412 -4.56 20.56 -5.50
C LEU A 412 -3.04 20.80 -5.46
N HIS A 413 -2.57 21.91 -6.00
CA HIS A 413 -1.14 22.23 -5.99
C HIS A 413 -0.58 22.40 -4.57
N ARG A 414 -1.30 23.13 -3.69
CA ARG A 414 -0.91 23.27 -2.28
C ARG A 414 -0.92 21.93 -1.53
N CYS A 415 -1.89 21.06 -1.85
CA CYS A 415 -1.98 19.71 -1.29
C CYS A 415 -0.76 18.87 -1.67
N GLU A 416 -0.34 18.89 -2.94
CA GLU A 416 0.87 18.19 -3.40
C GLU A 416 2.14 18.70 -2.69
N LEU A 417 2.28 20.01 -2.51
CA LEU A 417 3.41 20.61 -1.78
C LEU A 417 3.38 20.24 -0.30
N PHE A 418 2.21 20.26 0.32
CA PHE A 418 2.04 19.85 1.72
C PHE A 418 2.42 18.38 1.90
N GLY A 419 1.92 17.50 1.01
CA GLY A 419 2.27 16.08 1.03
C GLY A 419 3.77 15.85 0.90
N ALA A 420 4.42 16.54 -0.03
CA ALA A 420 5.88 16.46 -0.20
C ALA A 420 6.63 16.87 1.08
N ASP A 421 6.23 17.98 1.73
CA ASP A 421 6.86 18.44 2.99
C ASP A 421 6.67 17.41 4.12
N ILE A 422 5.51 16.73 4.21
CA ILE A 422 5.30 15.64 5.20
C ILE A 422 6.30 14.51 4.95
N LEU A 423 6.42 14.04 3.69
CA LEU A 423 7.32 12.94 3.35
C LEU A 423 8.80 13.30 3.59
N GLU A 424 9.22 14.51 3.19
CA GLU A 424 10.57 15.00 3.45
C GLU A 424 10.87 15.11 4.96
N THR A 425 9.91 15.62 5.74
CA THR A 425 10.03 15.69 7.20
C THR A 425 10.13 14.30 7.82
N SER A 426 9.36 13.33 7.34
CA SER A 426 9.42 11.95 7.82
C SER A 426 10.81 11.34 7.61
N VAL A 427 11.42 11.55 6.43
CA VAL A 427 12.79 11.11 6.14
C VAL A 427 13.81 11.82 7.04
N MET A 428 13.68 13.14 7.23
CA MET A 428 14.56 13.91 8.14
C MET A 428 14.48 13.41 9.59
N LEU A 429 13.34 12.92 10.02
CA LEU A 429 13.15 12.34 11.35
C LEU A 429 13.67 10.89 11.47
N GLY A 430 14.19 10.32 10.38
CA GLY A 430 14.75 8.97 10.31
C GLY A 430 13.75 7.89 9.88
N GLY A 431 12.66 8.30 9.22
CA GLY A 431 11.63 7.42 8.66
C GLY A 431 11.77 7.21 7.16
N THR A 432 10.66 6.89 6.50
CA THR A 432 10.59 6.53 5.08
C THR A 432 9.47 7.27 4.35
N VAL A 433 9.57 7.37 3.01
CA VAL A 433 8.56 8.02 2.16
C VAL A 433 7.30 7.19 1.98
N THR A 434 7.30 5.92 2.34
CA THR A 434 6.11 5.04 2.31
C THR A 434 6.16 4.04 3.46
N GLY A 435 5.01 3.73 4.03
CA GLY A 435 4.85 2.71 5.07
C GLY A 435 4.31 1.39 4.50
N GLU A 436 3.12 1.42 3.91
CA GLU A 436 2.41 0.23 3.43
C GLU A 436 1.75 0.40 2.05
N HIS A 437 1.56 1.65 1.56
CA HIS A 437 0.85 1.90 0.30
C HIS A 437 1.74 1.73 -0.94
N GLY A 438 3.06 1.69 -0.78
CA GLY A 438 4.01 1.73 -1.89
C GLY A 438 4.33 3.16 -2.36
N VAL A 439 5.21 3.25 -3.33
CA VAL A 439 5.67 4.51 -3.96
C VAL A 439 4.84 4.84 -5.20
N GLY A 440 4.55 3.84 -6.02
CA GLY A 440 3.79 3.95 -7.25
C GLY A 440 4.30 5.06 -8.17
N VAL A 441 3.39 5.93 -8.61
CA VAL A 441 3.69 7.18 -9.32
C VAL A 441 3.67 8.39 -8.39
N GLU A 442 2.95 8.29 -7.27
CA GLU A 442 2.71 9.39 -6.34
C GLU A 442 3.99 9.93 -5.69
N LYS A 443 4.83 9.02 -5.19
CA LYS A 443 5.98 9.35 -4.34
C LYS A 443 7.33 9.26 -5.08
N LEU A 444 7.33 9.18 -6.41
CA LEU A 444 8.56 9.03 -7.22
C LEU A 444 9.63 10.08 -6.89
N SER A 445 9.26 11.36 -6.80
CA SER A 445 10.20 12.44 -6.48
C SER A 445 10.74 12.34 -5.05
N SER A 446 9.94 11.86 -4.11
CA SER A 446 10.32 11.70 -2.71
C SER A 446 11.37 10.59 -2.51
N MET A 447 11.45 9.62 -3.41
CA MET A 447 12.53 8.63 -3.45
C MET A 447 13.91 9.27 -3.62
N CYS A 448 14.00 10.45 -4.23
CA CYS A 448 15.25 11.19 -4.36
C CYS A 448 15.68 11.89 -3.06
N VAL A 449 14.75 12.10 -2.13
CA VAL A 449 15.05 12.63 -0.79
C VAL A 449 15.57 11.51 0.10
N GLN A 450 14.97 10.33 0.04
CA GLN A 450 15.34 9.21 0.91
C GLN A 450 16.60 8.47 0.45
N PHE A 451 16.77 8.27 -0.86
CA PHE A 451 17.80 7.41 -1.41
C PHE A 451 18.83 8.19 -2.23
N THR A 452 20.11 7.88 -2.02
CA THR A 452 21.21 8.40 -2.81
C THR A 452 21.17 7.93 -4.27
N PRO A 453 21.86 8.59 -5.20
CA PRO A 453 21.95 8.10 -6.58
C PRO A 453 22.50 6.67 -6.69
N ALA A 454 23.46 6.28 -5.84
CA ALA A 454 24.05 4.94 -5.84
C ALA A 454 23.04 3.87 -5.40
N GLU A 455 22.23 4.15 -4.38
CA GLU A 455 21.18 3.23 -3.93
C GLU A 455 20.08 3.07 -4.99
N ARG A 456 19.66 4.15 -5.63
CA ARG A 456 18.70 4.06 -6.75
C ARG A 456 19.25 3.28 -7.95
N GLU A 457 20.56 3.40 -8.25
CA GLU A 457 21.20 2.60 -9.31
C GLU A 457 21.20 1.10 -8.95
N GLN A 458 21.37 0.74 -7.67
CA GLN A 458 21.21 -0.65 -7.22
C GLN A 458 19.79 -1.17 -7.42
N MET A 459 18.77 -0.36 -7.11
CA MET A 459 17.36 -0.70 -7.39
C MET A 459 17.13 -0.91 -8.89
N PHE A 460 17.68 -0.04 -9.75
CA PHE A 460 17.66 -0.25 -11.21
C PHE A 460 18.42 -1.50 -11.62
N GLY A 461 19.54 -1.80 -10.97
CA GLY A 461 20.30 -3.03 -11.20
C GLY A 461 19.46 -4.27 -10.95
N LEU A 462 18.72 -4.30 -9.83
CA LEU A 462 17.79 -5.38 -9.52
C LEU A 462 16.65 -5.47 -10.56
N LYS A 463 16.02 -4.34 -10.88
CA LYS A 463 14.98 -4.28 -11.92
C LYS A 463 15.48 -4.85 -13.25
N ARG A 464 16.66 -4.45 -13.71
CA ARG A 464 17.27 -4.95 -14.97
C ARG A 464 17.60 -6.43 -14.92
N ALA A 465 17.93 -6.98 -13.75
CA ALA A 465 18.20 -8.41 -13.60
C ALA A 465 16.93 -9.26 -13.82
N PHE A 466 15.76 -8.75 -13.41
CA PHE A 466 14.46 -9.42 -13.57
C PHE A 466 13.76 -9.05 -14.88
N ASP A 467 13.94 -7.84 -15.36
CA ASP A 467 13.28 -7.30 -16.56
C ASP A 467 14.24 -6.39 -17.33
N PRO A 468 15.11 -6.97 -18.16
CA PRO A 468 16.13 -6.21 -18.89
C PRO A 468 15.56 -5.17 -19.85
N ARG A 469 14.32 -5.35 -20.30
CA ARG A 469 13.64 -4.44 -21.24
C ARG A 469 12.74 -3.40 -20.58
N GLY A 470 12.55 -3.47 -19.26
CA GLY A 470 11.73 -2.54 -18.51
C GLY A 470 10.25 -2.56 -18.92
N LEU A 471 9.70 -3.74 -19.23
CA LEU A 471 8.32 -3.87 -19.72
C LEU A 471 7.30 -4.15 -18.60
N LEU A 472 7.74 -4.66 -17.45
CA LEU A 472 6.85 -5.00 -16.35
C LEU A 472 6.69 -3.80 -15.40
N ASN A 473 5.48 -3.29 -15.30
CA ASN A 473 5.05 -2.12 -14.53
C ASN A 473 6.02 -0.91 -14.62
N PRO A 474 6.35 -0.44 -15.83
CA PRO A 474 7.37 0.60 -16.01
C PRO A 474 6.94 1.95 -15.45
N GLY A 475 7.93 2.74 -15.02
CA GLY A 475 7.74 4.12 -14.55
C GLY A 475 7.11 4.22 -13.16
N LYS A 476 7.27 3.19 -12.34
CA LYS A 476 6.84 3.14 -10.94
C LYS A 476 8.07 3.01 -10.04
N VAL A 477 7.92 3.32 -8.76
CA VAL A 477 8.88 3.11 -7.65
C VAL A 477 10.21 3.85 -7.84
N ILE A 478 10.93 3.60 -8.93
CA ILE A 478 12.27 4.13 -9.15
C ILE A 478 12.18 5.36 -10.05
N PRO A 479 12.57 6.55 -9.56
CA PRO A 479 12.40 7.79 -10.30
C PRO A 479 13.32 7.88 -11.51
N THR A 480 12.77 8.33 -12.64
CA THR A 480 13.51 8.74 -13.83
C THR A 480 13.19 10.19 -14.16
N LEU A 481 14.08 10.88 -14.87
CA LEU A 481 13.91 12.29 -15.20
C LEU A 481 12.61 12.54 -16.01
N SER A 482 12.33 11.68 -16.98
CA SER A 482 11.15 11.75 -17.83
C SER A 482 9.86 11.60 -17.02
N ARG A 483 9.79 10.61 -16.13
CA ARG A 483 8.60 10.37 -15.29
C ARG A 483 8.35 11.48 -14.29
N CYS A 484 9.39 11.97 -13.64
CA CYS A 484 9.24 13.12 -12.74
C CYS A 484 8.70 14.37 -13.47
N ALA A 485 9.07 14.57 -14.75
CA ALA A 485 8.57 15.67 -15.55
C ALA A 485 7.10 15.47 -15.97
N GLU A 486 6.70 14.25 -16.38
CA GLU A 486 5.33 13.91 -16.80
C GLU A 486 4.29 14.19 -15.69
N TYR A 487 4.65 13.92 -14.44
CA TYR A 487 3.76 14.16 -13.29
C TYR A 487 3.92 15.55 -12.66
N GLY A 488 4.48 16.52 -13.40
CA GLY A 488 4.59 17.91 -12.94
C GLY A 488 5.53 18.11 -11.74
N LYS A 489 6.29 17.09 -11.35
CA LYS A 489 7.22 17.13 -10.20
C LYS A 489 8.54 17.84 -10.52
N MET A 490 8.77 18.23 -11.78
CA MET A 490 10.01 18.86 -12.25
C MET A 490 9.74 20.24 -12.85
N HIS A 491 9.84 21.27 -12.04
CA HIS A 491 9.83 22.66 -12.50
C HIS A 491 11.23 23.27 -12.36
N VAL A 492 11.70 23.93 -13.41
CA VAL A 492 12.93 24.74 -13.33
C VAL A 492 12.68 25.92 -12.40
N LYS A 493 13.34 25.93 -11.22
CA LYS A 493 13.30 27.07 -10.30
C LYS A 493 14.64 27.82 -10.38
N LYS A 494 14.58 29.13 -10.70
CA LYS A 494 15.77 30.01 -10.79
C LYS A 494 16.88 29.46 -11.73
N GLY A 495 16.51 28.83 -12.84
CA GLY A 495 17.46 28.24 -13.78
C GLY A 495 18.05 26.89 -13.37
N LEU A 496 17.66 26.34 -12.22
CA LEU A 496 18.11 25.03 -11.74
C LEU A 496 16.98 24.00 -11.95
N LEU A 497 17.34 22.86 -12.52
CA LEU A 497 16.48 21.71 -12.66
C LEU A 497 16.60 20.86 -11.39
N PRO A 498 15.51 20.61 -10.64
CA PRO A 498 15.53 19.64 -9.54
C PRO A 498 16.01 18.28 -10.06
N PHE A 499 16.81 17.58 -9.26
CA PHE A 499 17.26 16.22 -9.59
C PHE A 499 17.95 16.06 -10.97
N ALA A 500 18.73 17.07 -11.40
CA ALA A 500 19.45 17.06 -12.68
C ALA A 500 20.39 15.84 -12.88
N HIS A 501 20.68 15.11 -11.80
CA HIS A 501 21.52 13.91 -11.77
C HIS A 501 20.76 12.62 -12.10
N LEU A 502 19.42 12.65 -12.20
CA LEU A 502 18.65 11.46 -12.57
C LEU A 502 18.97 11.06 -14.02
N PRO A 503 18.98 9.75 -14.30
CA PRO A 503 19.11 9.28 -15.69
C PRO A 503 17.97 9.85 -16.54
N ARG A 504 18.32 10.24 -17.75
CA ARG A 504 17.35 10.83 -18.69
C ARG A 504 16.54 9.78 -19.43
N PHE A 505 16.97 8.53 -19.36
CA PHE A 505 16.37 7.42 -20.09
C PHE A 505 16.46 6.13 -19.26
#